data_2013eef9c1ac9f8ca04eb598889eb0ab
#
_entry.id   2013eef9c1ac9f8ca04eb598889eb0ab
#
_cell.length_a   1.000
_cell.length_b   1.000
_cell.length_c   1.000
_cell.angle_alpha   90.00
_cell.angle_beta   90.00
_cell.angle_gamma   90.00
#
_symmetry.space_group_name_H-M   'P 1'
#
loop_
_entity.id
_entity.type
_entity.pdbx_description
1 polymer ?
#
loop_
_entity_poly.entity_id
_entity_poly.type
_entity_poly.pdbx_seq_one_letter_code
_entity_poly.pdbx_strand_id
1 'polypeptide(L)'
;MRIAHVGVTGPFTENMSYQDNILSHQNALDGHDVLYIANEYFFKDGDLVKGGFCDYVLPDGVRLIRLPYVFVGNHFVSDKFRKVKGLYGLLAAFAPDVILSHDLCYWSVRDVIRYKKDHPEVKLYADTHTAYENSGTNWLSLHVLHRMFYRPLIQKVLPYLEKYWYVGVGEKKFSRAVYNVPESLMECYPLGGVLFSPDEYEEKRARRRVELGLEPDELLLVHTGKLGPLKRTKELLQAFADIPELNAKLIIIGSIPEETKSDILPLVNLDSRVEYLGWKSAADLMEYLCAADLYCQPGSGSATLQNAICCGCPVVAFPIDSYVELLDRGQFFWVQTQNDMEDVFRNIAKDSDLLSSKTKGAWSCAREILDYRKLAARLYQ
;
A
#
# COMPACT_ATOMS: atom_id res chain seq x y z
N MET A 1 -1.98 -23.62 -10.31
CA MET A 1 -1.69 -22.82 -11.53
C MET A 1 -0.29 -22.26 -11.42
N ARG A 2 0.30 -21.85 -12.55
CA ARG A 2 1.57 -21.12 -12.58
C ARG A 2 1.29 -19.64 -12.79
N ILE A 3 1.72 -18.81 -11.84
CA ILE A 3 1.46 -17.37 -11.83
C ILE A 3 2.78 -16.62 -11.93
N ALA A 4 2.94 -15.76 -12.95
CA ALA A 4 4.11 -14.92 -13.11
C ALA A 4 3.79 -13.48 -12.74
N HIS A 5 4.49 -12.93 -11.75
CA HIS A 5 4.51 -11.51 -11.43
C HIS A 5 5.68 -10.84 -12.14
N VAL A 6 5.43 -9.80 -12.92
CA VAL A 6 6.46 -9.03 -13.64
C VAL A 6 6.58 -7.65 -13.01
N GLY A 7 7.46 -7.50 -12.02
CA GLY A 7 7.68 -6.30 -11.22
C GLY A 7 8.98 -5.58 -11.55
N VAL A 8 9.24 -5.31 -12.83
CA VAL A 8 10.51 -4.67 -13.26
C VAL A 8 10.49 -3.14 -13.18
N THR A 9 9.39 -2.52 -12.76
CA THR A 9 9.23 -1.05 -12.74
C THR A 9 9.66 -0.39 -11.44
N GLY A 10 9.55 -1.10 -10.31
CA GLY A 10 9.93 -0.67 -8.98
C GLY A 10 10.92 -1.61 -8.30
N PRO A 11 11.59 -1.18 -7.21
CA PRO A 11 12.43 -2.08 -6.42
C PRO A 11 11.55 -3.12 -5.70
N PHE A 12 11.94 -4.37 -5.78
CA PHE A 12 11.36 -5.43 -4.96
C PHE A 12 12.29 -5.74 -3.79
N THR A 13 11.81 -5.58 -2.57
CA THR A 13 12.58 -5.85 -1.35
C THR A 13 11.92 -6.96 -0.57
N GLU A 14 12.67 -7.98 -0.23
CA GLU A 14 12.17 -9.13 0.53
C GLU A 14 11.72 -8.73 1.93
N ASN A 15 10.76 -9.47 2.48
CA ASN A 15 10.21 -9.27 3.83
C ASN A 15 9.55 -7.89 4.05
N MET A 16 9.15 -7.21 2.97
CA MET A 16 8.35 -5.98 3.06
C MET A 16 6.86 -6.30 2.97
N SER A 17 6.04 -5.41 3.54
CA SER A 17 4.58 -5.49 3.47
C SER A 17 4.00 -4.68 2.29
N TYR A 18 4.72 -4.63 1.17
CA TYR A 18 4.21 -4.03 -0.05
C TYR A 18 3.22 -4.97 -0.75
N GLN A 19 2.34 -4.41 -1.57
CA GLN A 19 1.33 -5.18 -2.30
C GLN A 19 1.95 -6.32 -3.12
N ASP A 20 3.04 -6.04 -3.81
CA ASP A 20 3.76 -7.01 -4.65
C ASP A 20 4.24 -8.24 -3.85
N ASN A 21 4.78 -8.00 -2.64
CA ASN A 21 5.23 -9.05 -1.74
C ASN A 21 4.05 -9.90 -1.24
N ILE A 22 2.99 -9.22 -0.76
CA ILE A 22 1.87 -9.91 -0.11
C ILE A 22 1.04 -10.68 -1.13
N LEU A 23 0.83 -10.14 -2.34
CA LEU A 23 0.08 -10.84 -3.39
C LEU A 23 0.80 -12.09 -3.88
N SER A 24 2.11 -11.99 -4.19
CA SER A 24 2.90 -13.16 -4.61
C SER A 24 2.97 -14.22 -3.51
N HIS A 25 3.17 -13.81 -2.27
CA HIS A 25 3.12 -14.68 -1.10
C HIS A 25 1.75 -15.37 -0.94
N GLN A 26 0.66 -14.61 -1.03
CA GLN A 26 -0.69 -15.19 -0.91
C GLN A 26 -0.98 -16.18 -2.03
N ASN A 27 -0.56 -15.90 -3.27
CA ASN A 27 -0.71 -16.86 -4.36
C ASN A 27 0.05 -18.19 -4.08
N ALA A 28 1.24 -18.11 -3.47
CA ALA A 28 1.99 -19.30 -3.07
C ALA A 28 1.28 -20.05 -1.93
N LEU A 29 0.76 -19.35 -0.91
CA LEU A 29 -0.05 -19.94 0.17
C LEU A 29 -1.31 -20.64 -0.35
N ASP A 30 -1.93 -20.11 -1.41
CA ASP A 30 -3.10 -20.71 -2.06
C ASP A 30 -2.74 -21.94 -2.94
N GLY A 31 -1.46 -22.36 -2.90
CA GLY A 31 -0.99 -23.58 -3.55
C GLY A 31 -0.63 -23.42 -5.02
N HIS A 32 -0.34 -22.19 -5.46
CA HIS A 32 0.12 -21.93 -6.83
C HIS A 32 1.65 -21.94 -6.93
N ASP A 33 2.16 -22.29 -8.11
CA ASP A 33 3.59 -22.13 -8.45
C ASP A 33 3.80 -20.68 -8.89
N VAL A 34 4.61 -19.92 -8.15
CA VAL A 34 4.73 -18.48 -8.32
C VAL A 34 6.15 -18.08 -8.69
N LEU A 35 6.26 -17.34 -9.80
CA LEU A 35 7.49 -16.71 -10.25
C LEU A 35 7.35 -15.18 -10.14
N TYR A 36 8.24 -14.54 -9.36
CA TYR A 36 8.37 -13.09 -9.33
C TYR A 36 9.62 -12.63 -10.10
N ILE A 37 9.43 -11.85 -11.16
CA ILE A 37 10.50 -11.30 -11.99
C ILE A 37 10.68 -9.83 -11.63
N ALA A 38 11.73 -9.52 -10.86
CA ALA A 38 12.07 -8.17 -10.40
C ALA A 38 13.19 -7.54 -11.26
N ASN A 39 13.37 -6.22 -11.12
CA ASN A 39 14.59 -5.56 -11.54
C ASN A 39 15.73 -5.78 -10.52
N GLU A 40 16.90 -5.18 -10.76
CA GLU A 40 18.10 -5.31 -9.94
C GLU A 40 18.11 -4.47 -8.65
N TYR A 41 17.11 -3.58 -8.43
CA TYR A 41 17.07 -2.68 -7.28
C TYR A 41 16.26 -3.25 -6.12
N PHE A 42 16.76 -3.00 -4.90
CA PHE A 42 16.06 -3.30 -3.65
C PHE A 42 16.57 -2.38 -2.53
N PHE A 43 15.81 -2.25 -1.45
CA PHE A 43 16.24 -1.49 -0.27
C PHE A 43 17.05 -2.39 0.68
N LYS A 44 18.16 -1.85 1.17
CA LYS A 44 19.00 -2.46 2.23
C LYS A 44 19.36 -1.37 3.23
N ASP A 45 19.02 -1.57 4.50
CA ASP A 45 19.26 -0.62 5.59
C ASP A 45 18.73 0.80 5.32
N GLY A 46 17.62 0.91 4.55
CA GLY A 46 16.99 2.17 4.15
C GLY A 46 17.52 2.77 2.85
N ASP A 47 18.63 2.27 2.32
CA ASP A 47 19.24 2.74 1.07
C ASP A 47 18.79 1.89 -0.12
N LEU A 48 18.55 2.55 -1.27
CA LEU A 48 18.29 1.86 -2.53
C LEU A 48 19.62 1.34 -3.10
N VAL A 49 19.78 0.02 -3.12
CA VAL A 49 20.98 -0.64 -3.63
C VAL A 49 20.71 -1.36 -4.94
N LYS A 50 21.78 -1.54 -5.71
CA LYS A 50 21.79 -2.24 -6.97
C LYS A 50 22.40 -3.63 -6.78
N GLY A 51 21.61 -4.68 -6.88
CA GLY A 51 22.06 -6.07 -6.94
C GLY A 51 22.47 -6.45 -8.36
N GLY A 52 22.72 -7.69 -8.58
CA GLY A 52 22.92 -8.27 -9.91
C GLY A 52 21.78 -9.21 -10.28
N PHE A 53 22.04 -10.05 -11.26
CA PHE A 53 21.19 -11.20 -11.54
C PHE A 53 21.17 -12.14 -10.33
N CYS A 54 19.98 -12.60 -9.97
CA CYS A 54 19.81 -13.70 -9.03
C CYS A 54 18.62 -14.57 -9.43
N ASP A 55 18.60 -15.80 -8.97
CA ASP A 55 17.53 -16.78 -9.16
C ASP A 55 17.53 -17.73 -7.96
N TYR A 56 16.52 -17.60 -7.10
CA TYR A 56 16.37 -18.42 -5.91
C TYR A 56 14.91 -18.44 -5.43
N VAL A 57 14.60 -19.37 -4.55
CA VAL A 57 13.27 -19.52 -3.95
C VAL A 57 13.26 -18.84 -2.59
N LEU A 58 12.26 -17.98 -2.36
CA LEU A 58 12.01 -17.32 -1.08
C LEU A 58 11.47 -18.33 -0.06
N PRO A 59 11.54 -18.05 1.25
CA PRO A 59 11.03 -18.93 2.30
C PRO A 59 9.54 -19.29 2.15
N ASP A 60 8.76 -18.43 1.50
CA ASP A 60 7.33 -18.62 1.23
C ASP A 60 7.04 -19.45 -0.03
N GLY A 61 8.07 -19.93 -0.73
CA GLY A 61 7.95 -20.74 -1.95
C GLY A 61 7.92 -19.94 -3.24
N VAL A 62 7.88 -18.62 -3.21
CA VAL A 62 7.95 -17.76 -4.40
C VAL A 62 9.36 -17.82 -5.01
N ARG A 63 9.49 -18.19 -6.29
CA ARG A 63 10.76 -18.10 -7.01
C ARG A 63 11.00 -16.66 -7.43
N LEU A 64 12.07 -16.04 -6.93
CA LEU A 64 12.48 -14.69 -7.27
C LEU A 64 13.62 -14.70 -8.29
N ILE A 65 13.41 -14.02 -9.42
CA ILE A 65 14.46 -13.78 -10.42
C ILE A 65 14.66 -12.28 -10.60
N ARG A 66 15.89 -11.78 -10.39
CA ARG A 66 16.23 -10.38 -10.67
C ARG A 66 16.94 -10.25 -12.00
N LEU A 67 16.44 -9.35 -12.83
CA LEU A 67 17.00 -9.03 -14.14
C LEU A 67 17.63 -7.63 -14.12
N PRO A 68 18.95 -7.52 -14.35
CA PRO A 68 19.59 -6.20 -14.50
C PRO A 68 19.04 -5.43 -15.68
N TYR A 69 18.95 -4.10 -15.53
CA TYR A 69 18.62 -3.23 -16.64
C TYR A 69 19.76 -3.22 -17.68
N VAL A 70 19.35 -3.25 -18.93
CA VAL A 70 20.27 -3.06 -20.06
C VAL A 70 20.73 -1.62 -20.09
N PHE A 71 22.04 -1.41 -20.13
CA PHE A 71 22.60 -0.08 -20.26
C PHE A 71 22.18 0.58 -21.61
N VAL A 72 21.60 1.77 -21.54
CA VAL A 72 21.16 2.57 -22.69
C VAL A 72 21.66 4.00 -22.48
N GLY A 73 22.69 4.39 -23.20
CA GLY A 73 23.27 5.73 -23.15
C GLY A 73 23.92 6.09 -21.81
N ASN A 74 23.12 6.24 -20.77
CA ASN A 74 23.57 6.47 -19.39
C ASN A 74 22.62 5.81 -18.37
N HIS A 75 22.99 5.84 -17.08
CA HIS A 75 22.20 5.21 -16.01
C HIS A 75 20.81 5.81 -15.89
N PHE A 76 20.67 7.14 -15.94
CA PHE A 76 19.38 7.81 -15.85
C PHE A 76 18.43 7.37 -16.96
N VAL A 77 18.91 7.30 -18.21
CA VAL A 77 18.11 6.82 -19.35
C VAL A 77 17.78 5.34 -19.20
N SER A 78 18.73 4.51 -18.77
CA SER A 78 18.51 3.08 -18.52
C SER A 78 17.38 2.83 -17.51
N ASP A 79 17.37 3.59 -16.41
CA ASP A 79 16.35 3.52 -15.36
C ASP A 79 14.96 4.01 -15.83
N LYS A 80 14.90 4.84 -16.86
CA LYS A 80 13.62 5.25 -17.49
C LYS A 80 13.20 4.29 -18.59
N PHE A 81 14.13 3.70 -19.32
CA PHE A 81 13.83 2.67 -20.31
C PHE A 81 13.35 1.37 -19.66
N ARG A 82 13.91 1.00 -18.51
CA ARG A 82 13.57 -0.24 -17.78
C ARG A 82 13.56 -1.44 -18.71
N LYS A 83 14.63 -1.57 -19.50
CA LYS A 83 14.82 -2.68 -20.44
C LYS A 83 15.60 -3.78 -19.74
N VAL A 84 15.05 -4.98 -19.69
CA VAL A 84 15.72 -6.19 -19.19
C VAL A 84 15.96 -7.18 -20.34
N LYS A 85 16.90 -8.11 -20.18
CA LYS A 85 17.15 -9.19 -21.15
C LYS A 85 16.55 -10.50 -20.64
N GLY A 86 16.03 -11.31 -21.57
CA GLY A 86 15.63 -12.68 -21.26
C GLY A 86 14.22 -12.84 -20.71
N LEU A 87 13.42 -11.74 -20.56
CA LEU A 87 12.08 -11.81 -20.00
C LEU A 87 11.19 -12.79 -20.76
N TYR A 88 11.18 -12.75 -22.09
CA TYR A 88 10.42 -13.72 -22.90
C TYR A 88 10.86 -15.18 -22.63
N GLY A 89 12.17 -15.43 -22.58
CA GLY A 89 12.71 -16.77 -22.33
C GLY A 89 12.35 -17.31 -20.94
N LEU A 90 12.31 -16.45 -19.92
CA LEU A 90 11.86 -16.82 -18.58
C LEU A 90 10.38 -17.16 -18.55
N LEU A 91 9.54 -16.35 -19.21
CA LEU A 91 8.12 -16.66 -19.33
C LEU A 91 7.89 -17.97 -20.09
N ALA A 92 8.63 -18.20 -21.19
CA ALA A 92 8.53 -19.45 -21.96
C ALA A 92 9.00 -20.68 -21.14
N ALA A 93 10.05 -20.54 -20.35
CA ALA A 93 10.54 -21.63 -19.50
C ALA A 93 9.60 -21.92 -18.32
N PHE A 94 9.02 -20.89 -17.72
CA PHE A 94 8.07 -21.04 -16.62
C PHE A 94 6.68 -21.47 -17.11
N ALA A 95 6.28 -21.07 -18.32
CA ALA A 95 4.99 -21.33 -18.96
C ALA A 95 3.79 -20.99 -18.04
N PRO A 96 3.63 -19.68 -17.65
CA PRO A 96 2.56 -19.27 -16.74
C PRO A 96 1.17 -19.45 -17.34
N ASP A 97 0.19 -19.76 -16.50
CA ASP A 97 -1.23 -19.71 -16.83
C ASP A 97 -1.75 -18.27 -16.74
N VAL A 98 -1.14 -17.48 -15.83
CA VAL A 98 -1.51 -16.07 -15.55
C VAL A 98 -0.26 -15.22 -15.41
N ILE A 99 -0.30 -14.03 -15.98
CA ILE A 99 0.72 -12.98 -15.80
C ILE A 99 0.07 -11.74 -15.19
N LEU A 100 0.63 -11.25 -14.07
CA LEU A 100 0.36 -9.92 -13.53
C LEU A 100 1.59 -9.04 -13.77
N SER A 101 1.43 -7.97 -14.59
CA SER A 101 2.45 -6.97 -14.78
C SER A 101 2.25 -5.82 -13.80
N HIS A 102 3.19 -5.65 -12.86
CA HIS A 102 3.18 -4.53 -11.92
C HIS A 102 3.67 -3.27 -12.62
N ASP A 103 2.69 -2.44 -13.02
CA ASP A 103 2.82 -1.32 -13.96
C ASP A 103 3.18 -1.78 -15.39
N LEU A 104 3.00 -0.88 -16.36
CA LEU A 104 3.33 -1.09 -17.78
C LEU A 104 4.39 -0.11 -18.29
N CYS A 105 4.98 0.68 -17.41
CA CYS A 105 5.96 1.73 -17.74
C CYS A 105 7.38 1.18 -17.90
N TYR A 106 7.58 0.21 -18.80
CA TYR A 106 8.89 -0.37 -19.11
C TYR A 106 8.99 -0.85 -20.55
N TRP A 107 10.19 -0.79 -21.11
CA TRP A 107 10.42 -1.18 -22.53
C TRP A 107 10.15 -2.66 -22.78
N SER A 108 10.58 -3.52 -21.85
CA SER A 108 10.46 -4.98 -22.02
C SER A 108 9.02 -5.50 -21.85
N VAL A 109 8.02 -4.66 -21.65
CA VAL A 109 6.60 -5.03 -21.77
C VAL A 109 6.29 -5.62 -23.16
N ARG A 110 7.10 -5.31 -24.17
CA ARG A 110 7.04 -5.90 -25.52
C ARG A 110 7.30 -7.41 -25.51
N ASP A 111 8.13 -7.90 -24.59
CA ASP A 111 8.39 -9.33 -24.43
C ASP A 111 7.17 -10.04 -23.83
N VAL A 112 6.45 -9.39 -22.90
CA VAL A 112 5.18 -9.87 -22.36
C VAL A 112 4.11 -9.94 -23.44
N ILE A 113 3.98 -8.87 -24.26
CA ILE A 113 3.04 -8.86 -25.39
C ILE A 113 3.36 -9.98 -26.40
N ARG A 114 4.65 -10.16 -26.71
CA ARG A 114 5.07 -11.22 -27.63
C ARG A 114 4.70 -12.59 -27.08
N TYR A 115 4.97 -12.81 -25.78
CA TYR A 115 4.62 -14.07 -25.11
C TYR A 115 3.10 -14.32 -25.14
N LYS A 116 2.28 -13.32 -24.79
CA LYS A 116 0.80 -13.40 -24.85
C LYS A 116 0.28 -13.69 -26.27
N LYS A 117 0.94 -13.17 -27.32
CA LYS A 117 0.57 -13.46 -28.71
C LYS A 117 0.88 -14.90 -29.10
N ASP A 118 2.03 -15.41 -28.65
CA ASP A 118 2.46 -16.79 -28.91
C ASP A 118 1.66 -17.80 -28.05
N HIS A 119 1.07 -17.32 -26.93
CA HIS A 119 0.28 -18.09 -25.96
C HIS A 119 -1.04 -17.35 -25.63
N PRO A 120 -2.02 -17.35 -26.55
CA PRO A 120 -3.26 -16.59 -26.37
C PRO A 120 -4.15 -17.05 -25.20
N GLU A 121 -3.98 -18.27 -24.72
CA GLU A 121 -4.68 -18.86 -23.57
C GLU A 121 -4.27 -18.25 -22.23
N VAL A 122 -3.07 -17.68 -22.12
CA VAL A 122 -2.53 -17.09 -20.89
C VAL A 122 -3.31 -15.82 -20.53
N LYS A 123 -3.85 -15.74 -19.31
CA LYS A 123 -4.49 -14.52 -18.83
C LYS A 123 -3.44 -13.47 -18.51
N LEU A 124 -3.63 -12.23 -18.99
CA LEU A 124 -2.73 -11.10 -18.72
C LEU A 124 -3.47 -9.97 -18.01
N TYR A 125 -3.00 -9.64 -16.82
CA TYR A 125 -3.45 -8.53 -16.01
C TYR A 125 -2.33 -7.49 -15.86
N ALA A 126 -2.69 -6.25 -15.59
CA ALA A 126 -1.75 -5.21 -15.19
C ALA A 126 -2.35 -4.40 -14.05
N ASP A 127 -1.55 -4.03 -13.07
CA ASP A 127 -1.89 -3.02 -12.09
C ASP A 127 -1.14 -1.71 -12.36
N THR A 128 -1.49 -0.64 -11.63
CA THR A 128 -0.76 0.62 -11.72
C THR A 128 -0.77 1.37 -10.40
N HIS A 129 0.42 1.89 -10.05
CA HIS A 129 0.69 2.81 -8.95
C HIS A 129 1.10 4.19 -9.44
N THR A 130 0.97 4.42 -10.77
CA THR A 130 1.42 5.65 -11.44
C THR A 130 0.35 6.73 -11.36
N ALA A 131 0.66 7.85 -10.70
CA ALA A 131 -0.19 9.03 -10.53
C ALA A 131 0.58 10.32 -10.79
N TYR A 132 -0.10 11.48 -10.80
CA TYR A 132 0.55 12.79 -10.99
C TYR A 132 1.54 13.10 -9.86
N GLU A 133 1.23 12.71 -8.64
CA GLU A 133 1.99 13.01 -7.43
C GLU A 133 3.34 12.29 -7.37
N ASN A 134 3.43 11.10 -7.98
CA ASN A 134 4.63 10.26 -7.90
C ASN A 134 5.38 10.11 -9.23
N SER A 135 4.74 10.37 -10.37
CA SER A 135 5.30 10.05 -11.69
C SER A 135 5.22 11.19 -12.69
N GLY A 136 4.07 11.86 -12.81
CA GLY A 136 3.86 13.00 -13.70
C GLY A 136 4.24 14.36 -13.10
N THR A 137 5.27 14.43 -12.27
CA THR A 137 5.59 15.55 -11.38
C THR A 137 6.10 16.82 -12.09
N ASN A 138 6.55 16.71 -13.34
CA ASN A 138 7.03 17.83 -14.13
C ASN A 138 6.71 17.66 -15.62
N TRP A 139 6.88 18.73 -16.41
CA TRP A 139 6.52 18.74 -17.84
C TRP A 139 7.24 17.65 -18.65
N LEU A 140 8.56 17.45 -18.44
CA LEU A 140 9.33 16.43 -19.16
C LEU A 140 8.86 15.02 -18.81
N SER A 141 8.65 14.74 -17.51
CA SER A 141 8.10 13.46 -17.07
C SER A 141 6.74 13.21 -17.72
N LEU A 142 5.81 14.15 -17.60
CA LEU A 142 4.44 13.98 -18.08
C LEU A 142 4.36 13.86 -19.60
N HIS A 143 5.00 14.79 -20.35
CA HIS A 143 4.81 14.88 -21.80
C HIS A 143 5.79 14.01 -22.58
N VAL A 144 7.08 13.98 -22.22
CA VAL A 144 8.07 13.21 -22.96
C VAL A 144 8.07 11.75 -22.50
N LEU A 145 8.26 11.50 -21.21
CA LEU A 145 8.37 10.14 -20.72
C LEU A 145 7.03 9.40 -20.77
N HIS A 146 5.98 9.96 -20.15
CA HIS A 146 4.69 9.25 -20.06
C HIS A 146 3.88 9.31 -21.37
N ARG A 147 3.66 10.51 -21.96
CA ARG A 147 2.80 10.62 -23.15
C ARG A 147 3.49 10.17 -24.43
N MET A 148 4.78 10.52 -24.65
CA MET A 148 5.47 10.20 -25.92
C MET A 148 6.12 8.82 -25.88
N PHE A 149 6.67 8.36 -24.75
CA PHE A 149 7.41 7.10 -24.68
C PHE A 149 6.57 5.96 -24.11
N TYR A 150 5.99 6.07 -22.90
CA TYR A 150 5.26 4.96 -22.30
C TYR A 150 3.86 4.74 -22.91
N ARG A 151 3.11 5.80 -23.19
CA ARG A 151 1.76 5.65 -23.76
C ARG A 151 1.70 4.78 -25.01
N PRO A 152 2.56 4.95 -26.05
CA PRO A 152 2.54 4.07 -27.22
C PRO A 152 2.84 2.60 -26.90
N LEU A 153 3.65 2.33 -25.87
CA LEU A 153 3.92 0.97 -25.39
C LEU A 153 2.69 0.39 -24.72
N ILE A 154 2.09 1.14 -23.80
CA ILE A 154 0.89 0.74 -23.05
C ILE A 154 -0.27 0.48 -24.01
N GLN A 155 -0.52 1.38 -24.99
CA GLN A 155 -1.57 1.20 -25.97
C GLN A 155 -1.47 -0.12 -26.76
N LYS A 156 -0.24 -0.65 -26.94
CA LYS A 156 -0.03 -1.96 -27.58
C LYS A 156 -0.34 -3.14 -26.65
N VAL A 157 -0.35 -2.93 -25.35
CA VAL A 157 -0.68 -3.97 -24.35
C VAL A 157 -2.18 -4.08 -24.13
N LEU A 158 -2.89 -2.92 -24.09
CA LEU A 158 -4.31 -2.86 -23.70
C LEU A 158 -5.22 -3.89 -24.38
N PRO A 159 -5.07 -4.21 -25.70
CA PRO A 159 -5.93 -5.19 -26.37
C PRO A 159 -5.75 -6.65 -25.86
N TYR A 160 -4.71 -6.91 -25.08
CA TYR A 160 -4.35 -8.24 -24.58
C TYR A 160 -4.64 -8.41 -23.09
N LEU A 161 -5.03 -7.30 -22.39
CA LEU A 161 -5.35 -7.35 -20.96
C LEU A 161 -6.76 -7.86 -20.72
N GLU A 162 -6.89 -8.72 -19.73
CA GLU A 162 -8.20 -9.07 -19.14
C GLU A 162 -8.72 -7.87 -18.32
N LYS A 163 -7.87 -7.26 -17.48
CA LYS A 163 -8.14 -6.06 -16.69
C LYS A 163 -6.89 -5.20 -16.54
N TYR A 164 -7.13 -3.90 -16.40
CA TYR A 164 -6.15 -2.88 -15.98
C TYR A 164 -6.56 -2.38 -14.60
N TRP A 165 -5.85 -2.78 -13.58
CA TRP A 165 -6.16 -2.49 -12.20
C TRP A 165 -5.51 -1.19 -11.71
N TYR A 166 -6.23 -0.38 -10.97
CA TYR A 166 -5.72 0.84 -10.35
C TYR A 166 -5.89 0.78 -8.83
N VAL A 167 -4.88 1.26 -8.09
CA VAL A 167 -4.89 1.20 -6.61
C VAL A 167 -5.65 2.35 -5.96
N GLY A 168 -5.84 3.46 -6.67
CA GLY A 168 -6.54 4.64 -6.16
C GLY A 168 -7.12 5.51 -7.29
N VAL A 169 -7.88 6.52 -6.90
CA VAL A 169 -8.55 7.46 -7.83
C VAL A 169 -7.53 8.28 -8.62
N GLY A 170 -6.39 8.64 -8.02
CA GLY A 170 -5.29 9.34 -8.68
C GLY A 170 -4.72 8.56 -9.85
N GLU A 171 -4.46 7.27 -9.64
CA GLU A 171 -3.96 6.32 -10.65
C GLU A 171 -4.99 6.12 -11.78
N LYS A 172 -6.28 6.00 -11.42
CA LYS A 172 -7.38 5.95 -12.41
C LYS A 172 -7.39 7.20 -13.29
N LYS A 173 -7.38 8.39 -12.67
CA LYS A 173 -7.39 9.69 -13.38
C LYS A 173 -6.17 9.82 -14.29
N PHE A 174 -4.98 9.46 -13.80
CA PHE A 174 -3.73 9.50 -14.57
C PHE A 174 -3.79 8.57 -15.79
N SER A 175 -4.14 7.31 -15.56
CA SER A 175 -4.19 6.29 -16.62
C SER A 175 -5.17 6.65 -17.73
N ARG A 176 -6.32 7.21 -17.40
CA ARG A 176 -7.27 7.73 -18.41
C ARG A 176 -6.72 8.92 -19.18
N ALA A 177 -6.22 9.94 -18.48
CA ALA A 177 -5.82 11.20 -19.10
C ALA A 177 -4.49 11.11 -19.85
N VAL A 178 -3.55 10.30 -19.35
CA VAL A 178 -2.18 10.23 -19.88
C VAL A 178 -2.02 9.05 -20.83
N TYR A 179 -2.53 7.88 -20.47
CA TYR A 179 -2.36 6.66 -21.25
C TYR A 179 -3.57 6.31 -22.13
N ASN A 180 -4.69 7.01 -22.00
CA ASN A 180 -5.97 6.72 -22.68
C ASN A 180 -6.45 5.27 -22.44
N VAL A 181 -6.32 4.77 -21.21
CA VAL A 181 -6.88 3.46 -20.86
C VAL A 181 -8.41 3.55 -20.89
N PRO A 182 -9.10 2.65 -21.63
CA PRO A 182 -10.56 2.62 -21.64
C PRO A 182 -11.14 2.30 -20.25
N GLU A 183 -12.20 2.99 -19.85
CA GLU A 183 -12.82 2.79 -18.54
C GLU A 183 -13.39 1.37 -18.37
N SER A 184 -13.88 0.76 -19.45
CA SER A 184 -14.37 -0.62 -19.45
C SER A 184 -13.31 -1.67 -19.11
N LEU A 185 -12.04 -1.35 -19.30
CA LEU A 185 -10.91 -2.22 -18.95
C LEU A 185 -10.46 -2.01 -17.50
N MET A 186 -10.78 -0.83 -16.92
CA MET A 186 -10.29 -0.42 -15.60
C MET A 186 -11.14 -0.96 -14.46
N GLU A 187 -10.46 -1.42 -13.41
CA GLU A 187 -11.09 -1.91 -12.20
C GLU A 187 -10.27 -1.55 -10.96
N CYS A 188 -10.95 -1.26 -9.84
CA CYS A 188 -10.27 -0.95 -8.59
C CYS A 188 -9.59 -2.19 -8.01
N TYR A 189 -8.32 -2.04 -7.61
CA TYR A 189 -7.51 -3.05 -6.96
C TYR A 189 -6.71 -2.38 -5.84
N PRO A 190 -7.33 -2.10 -4.69
CA PRO A 190 -6.70 -1.33 -3.62
C PRO A 190 -5.47 -2.04 -3.06
N LEU A 191 -4.67 -1.31 -2.29
CA LEU A 191 -3.45 -1.88 -1.70
C LEU A 191 -3.72 -3.03 -0.74
N GLY A 192 -4.92 -3.17 -0.23
CA GLY A 192 -5.31 -4.26 0.65
C GLY A 192 -4.67 -4.22 2.04
N GLY A 193 -4.97 -5.23 2.83
CA GLY A 193 -4.42 -5.44 4.17
C GLY A 193 -4.60 -6.88 4.62
N VAL A 194 -3.89 -7.24 5.68
CA VAL A 194 -3.95 -8.59 6.26
C VAL A 194 -5.11 -8.67 7.25
N LEU A 195 -6.04 -9.61 7.00
CA LEU A 195 -7.06 -9.98 7.96
C LEU A 195 -6.59 -11.18 8.78
N PHE A 196 -6.56 -11.01 10.10
CA PHE A 196 -6.35 -12.11 11.03
C PHE A 196 -7.62 -12.94 11.22
N SER A 197 -7.48 -14.19 11.62
CA SER A 197 -8.59 -14.95 12.16
C SER A 197 -9.12 -14.28 13.46
N PRO A 198 -10.38 -14.51 13.86
CA PRO A 198 -10.90 -13.92 15.10
C PRO A 198 -10.04 -14.23 16.32
N ASP A 199 -9.58 -15.46 16.45
CA ASP A 199 -8.76 -15.89 17.58
C ASP A 199 -7.38 -15.20 17.61
N GLU A 200 -6.70 -15.11 16.45
CA GLU A 200 -5.43 -14.40 16.32
C GLU A 200 -5.57 -12.91 16.60
N TYR A 201 -6.66 -12.30 16.14
CA TYR A 201 -6.94 -10.89 16.37
C TYR A 201 -7.11 -10.61 17.87
N GLU A 202 -7.97 -11.40 18.55
CA GLU A 202 -8.22 -11.23 19.99
C GLU A 202 -6.97 -11.50 20.83
N GLU A 203 -6.18 -12.52 20.48
CA GLU A 203 -4.90 -12.79 21.16
C GLU A 203 -3.94 -11.59 21.04
N LYS A 204 -3.73 -11.07 19.82
CA LYS A 204 -2.86 -9.91 19.58
C LYS A 204 -3.36 -8.67 20.32
N ARG A 205 -4.67 -8.41 20.25
CA ARG A 205 -5.32 -7.30 20.94
C ARG A 205 -5.14 -7.39 22.44
N ALA A 206 -5.48 -8.50 23.06
CA ALA A 206 -5.40 -8.69 24.50
C ALA A 206 -3.94 -8.58 25.00
N ARG A 207 -3.01 -9.25 24.33
CA ARG A 207 -1.60 -9.21 24.69
C ARG A 207 -1.05 -7.78 24.65
N ARG A 208 -1.27 -7.04 23.56
CA ARG A 208 -0.72 -5.69 23.41
C ARG A 208 -1.35 -4.69 24.38
N ARG A 209 -2.65 -4.81 24.66
CA ARG A 209 -3.32 -3.94 25.64
C ARG A 209 -2.77 -4.16 27.06
N VAL A 210 -2.50 -5.41 27.46
CA VAL A 210 -1.83 -5.73 28.74
C VAL A 210 -0.41 -5.16 28.79
N GLU A 211 0.39 -5.32 27.74
CA GLU A 211 1.75 -4.77 27.66
C GLU A 211 1.79 -3.24 27.76
N LEU A 212 0.78 -2.56 27.25
CA LEU A 212 0.63 -1.10 27.34
C LEU A 212 0.06 -0.62 28.67
N GLY A 213 -0.38 -1.55 29.54
CA GLY A 213 -0.99 -1.23 30.83
C GLY A 213 -2.32 -0.48 30.71
N LEU A 214 -3.09 -0.75 29.64
CA LEU A 214 -4.37 -0.09 29.39
C LEU A 214 -5.45 -0.66 30.32
N GLU A 215 -6.24 0.23 30.91
CA GLU A 215 -7.44 -0.15 31.64
C GLU A 215 -8.53 -0.66 30.66
N PRO A 216 -9.51 -1.46 31.12
CA PRO A 216 -10.52 -2.05 30.25
C PRO A 216 -11.36 -1.06 29.44
N ASP A 217 -11.63 0.12 29.99
CA ASP A 217 -12.40 1.22 29.38
C ASP A 217 -11.55 2.31 28.77
N GLU A 218 -10.22 2.19 28.84
CA GLU A 218 -9.29 3.14 28.25
C GLU A 218 -9.14 2.86 26.74
N LEU A 219 -9.34 3.87 25.94
CA LEU A 219 -9.20 3.79 24.48
C LEU A 219 -7.74 3.85 24.05
N LEU A 220 -7.38 3.09 23.04
CA LEU A 220 -6.09 3.19 22.38
C LEU A 220 -6.23 3.88 21.03
N LEU A 221 -5.63 5.06 20.90
CA LEU A 221 -5.47 5.78 19.65
C LEU A 221 -4.07 5.50 19.07
N VAL A 222 -3.98 5.26 17.77
CA VAL A 222 -2.69 5.00 17.10
C VAL A 222 -2.51 5.92 15.91
N HIS A 223 -1.33 6.57 15.83
CA HIS A 223 -0.91 7.40 14.70
C HIS A 223 0.44 6.94 14.18
N THR A 224 0.60 6.79 12.85
CA THR A 224 1.81 6.17 12.30
C THR A 224 2.35 6.86 11.05
N GLY A 225 3.65 6.65 10.80
CA GLY A 225 4.29 6.97 9.53
C GLY A 225 5.60 7.75 9.64
N LYS A 226 6.06 8.29 8.51
CA LYS A 226 7.07 9.33 8.49
C LYS A 226 6.39 10.67 8.78
N LEU A 227 6.58 11.18 10.00
CA LEU A 227 5.81 12.27 10.62
C LEU A 227 6.24 13.66 10.10
N GLY A 228 6.30 13.80 8.77
CA GLY A 228 6.55 15.08 8.12
C GLY A 228 5.32 16.02 8.18
N PRO A 229 5.44 17.27 7.69
CA PRO A 229 4.40 18.31 7.84
C PRO A 229 3.01 17.87 7.31
N LEU A 230 2.99 17.11 6.20
CA LEU A 230 1.74 16.66 5.58
C LEU A 230 0.99 15.59 6.41
N LYS A 231 1.60 15.04 7.47
CA LYS A 231 0.92 14.09 8.36
C LYS A 231 0.05 14.76 9.42
N ARG A 232 0.26 16.06 9.64
CA ARG A 232 -0.51 16.87 10.60
C ARG A 232 -0.47 16.33 12.02
N THR A 233 0.69 15.76 12.41
CA THR A 233 0.92 15.19 13.74
C THR A 233 0.84 16.26 14.82
N LYS A 234 1.31 17.48 14.53
CA LYS A 234 1.23 18.62 15.47
C LYS A 234 -0.22 18.96 15.83
N GLU A 235 -1.07 19.11 14.80
CA GLU A 235 -2.48 19.42 14.98
C GLU A 235 -3.23 18.28 15.68
N LEU A 236 -2.86 17.02 15.42
CA LEU A 236 -3.42 15.87 16.12
C LEU A 236 -3.10 15.90 17.62
N LEU A 237 -1.83 16.18 17.97
CA LEU A 237 -1.39 16.26 19.36
C LEU A 237 -2.08 17.41 20.10
N GLN A 238 -2.22 18.56 19.47
CA GLN A 238 -2.93 19.71 20.04
C GLN A 238 -4.41 19.38 20.27
N ALA A 239 -5.09 18.87 19.25
CA ALA A 239 -6.49 18.47 19.38
C ALA A 239 -6.73 17.40 20.47
N PHE A 240 -5.79 16.47 20.65
CA PHE A 240 -5.87 15.44 21.68
C PHE A 240 -5.68 16.06 23.09
N ALA A 241 -4.71 16.96 23.24
CA ALA A 241 -4.45 17.64 24.51
C ALA A 241 -5.61 18.54 24.96
N ASP A 242 -6.36 19.11 24.01
CA ASP A 242 -7.50 20.00 24.29
C ASP A 242 -8.77 19.25 24.76
N ILE A 243 -8.74 17.91 24.79
CA ILE A 243 -9.85 17.03 25.25
C ILE A 243 -9.36 16.12 26.38
N PRO A 244 -9.10 16.66 27.58
CA PRO A 244 -8.60 15.88 28.71
C PRO A 244 -9.64 14.89 29.27
N GLU A 245 -10.93 15.09 29.01
CA GLU A 245 -12.01 14.20 29.40
C GLU A 245 -12.07 12.89 28.60
N LEU A 246 -11.36 12.79 27.47
CA LEU A 246 -11.24 11.54 26.71
C LEU A 246 -10.34 10.56 27.47
N ASN A 247 -10.92 9.48 27.99
CA ASN A 247 -10.17 8.40 28.64
C ASN A 247 -9.44 7.55 27.57
N ALA A 248 -8.25 8.00 27.18
CA ALA A 248 -7.52 7.40 26.08
C ALA A 248 -6.01 7.58 26.20
N LYS A 249 -5.25 6.64 25.63
CA LYS A 249 -3.81 6.72 25.33
C LYS A 249 -3.59 6.91 23.85
N LEU A 250 -2.69 7.82 23.47
CA LEU A 250 -2.28 8.04 22.08
C LEU A 250 -0.85 7.54 21.86
N ILE A 251 -0.72 6.51 21.02
CA ILE A 251 0.58 5.95 20.62
C ILE A 251 0.98 6.50 19.25
N ILE A 252 2.20 7.03 19.17
CA ILE A 252 2.81 7.51 17.92
C ILE A 252 3.95 6.59 17.51
N ILE A 253 3.87 6.04 16.29
CA ILE A 253 4.83 5.09 15.76
C ILE A 253 5.39 5.60 14.43
N GLY A 254 6.71 5.61 14.27
CA GLY A 254 7.36 5.99 13.02
C GLY A 254 8.59 6.86 13.23
N SER A 255 9.01 7.55 12.16
CA SER A 255 10.16 8.46 12.21
C SER A 255 9.69 9.91 12.23
N ILE A 256 10.31 10.72 13.10
CA ILE A 256 10.11 12.17 13.13
C ILE A 256 11.27 12.81 12.34
N PRO A 257 11.00 13.39 11.15
CA PRO A 257 12.02 14.15 10.41
C PRO A 257 12.52 15.35 11.20
N GLU A 258 13.77 15.76 10.97
CA GLU A 258 14.38 16.87 11.71
C GLU A 258 13.57 18.17 11.57
N GLU A 259 12.96 18.40 10.41
CA GLU A 259 12.11 19.58 10.12
C GLU A 259 10.86 19.70 10.99
N THR A 260 10.34 18.57 11.53
CA THR A 260 9.12 18.55 12.37
C THR A 260 9.41 18.27 13.84
N LYS A 261 10.64 17.93 14.17
CA LYS A 261 11.05 17.45 15.49
C LYS A 261 10.82 18.48 16.59
N SER A 262 11.16 19.76 16.31
CA SER A 262 10.96 20.88 17.24
C SER A 262 9.48 21.17 17.53
N ASP A 263 8.59 20.80 16.61
CA ASP A 263 7.14 20.98 16.77
C ASP A 263 6.47 19.80 17.49
N ILE A 264 6.93 18.57 17.22
CA ILE A 264 6.27 17.36 17.70
C ILE A 264 6.74 16.95 19.10
N LEU A 265 8.06 16.90 19.36
CA LEU A 265 8.57 16.36 20.63
C LEU A 265 8.11 17.13 21.88
N PRO A 266 8.03 18.48 21.89
CA PRO A 266 7.49 19.20 23.04
C PRO A 266 6.04 18.83 23.35
N LEU A 267 5.20 18.62 22.31
CA LEU A 267 3.80 18.25 22.49
C LEU A 267 3.63 16.81 23.00
N VAL A 268 4.47 15.88 22.52
CA VAL A 268 4.50 14.51 23.05
C VAL A 268 4.83 14.52 24.55
N ASN A 269 5.78 15.34 24.98
CA ASN A 269 6.19 15.41 26.38
C ASN A 269 5.21 16.18 27.30
N LEU A 270 4.30 16.95 26.71
CA LEU A 270 3.36 17.78 27.47
C LEU A 270 2.18 16.99 28.04
N ASP A 271 1.71 15.97 27.33
CA ASP A 271 0.56 15.15 27.72
C ASP A 271 1.01 13.71 28.08
N SER A 272 0.84 13.32 29.33
CA SER A 272 1.25 11.99 29.84
C SER A 272 0.48 10.83 29.19
N ARG A 273 -0.64 11.10 28.51
CA ARG A 273 -1.40 10.10 27.73
C ARG A 273 -0.78 9.81 26.38
N VAL A 274 0.23 10.58 25.95
CA VAL A 274 0.90 10.43 24.65
C VAL A 274 2.23 9.72 24.82
N GLU A 275 2.48 8.71 23.98
CA GLU A 275 3.74 7.96 23.98
C GLU A 275 4.29 7.85 22.55
N TYR A 276 5.56 8.23 22.35
CA TYR A 276 6.27 8.06 21.08
C TYR A 276 7.21 6.85 21.16
N LEU A 277 6.96 5.85 20.31
CA LEU A 277 7.67 4.57 20.34
C LEU A 277 8.76 4.45 19.27
N GLY A 278 8.97 5.48 18.44
CA GLY A 278 9.89 5.39 17.33
C GLY A 278 9.44 4.41 16.23
N TRP A 279 10.37 3.93 15.43
CA TRP A 279 10.09 2.96 14.37
C TRP A 279 9.84 1.56 14.94
N LYS A 280 8.85 0.87 14.39
CA LYS A 280 8.53 -0.52 14.72
C LYS A 280 8.58 -1.40 13.48
N SER A 281 8.81 -2.70 13.67
CA SER A 281 8.69 -3.69 12.60
C SER A 281 7.25 -3.77 12.07
N ALA A 282 7.07 -4.30 10.87
CA ALA A 282 5.73 -4.51 10.31
C ALA A 282 4.87 -5.43 11.20
N ALA A 283 5.47 -6.48 11.77
CA ALA A 283 4.79 -7.42 12.67
C ALA A 283 4.33 -6.74 13.98
N ASP A 284 5.23 -5.98 14.62
CA ASP A 284 4.88 -5.20 15.83
C ASP A 284 3.78 -4.19 15.54
N LEU A 285 3.89 -3.48 14.41
CA LEU A 285 2.90 -2.48 14.01
C LEU A 285 1.50 -3.09 13.91
N MET A 286 1.38 -4.28 13.33
CA MET A 286 0.09 -4.98 13.24
C MET A 286 -0.51 -5.29 14.60
N GLU A 287 0.30 -5.61 15.61
CA GLU A 287 -0.18 -5.82 16.97
C GLU A 287 -0.71 -4.55 17.64
N TYR A 288 -0.06 -3.39 17.41
CA TYR A 288 -0.61 -2.10 17.83
C TYR A 288 -1.92 -1.77 17.15
N LEU A 289 -2.05 -2.07 15.84
CA LEU A 289 -3.29 -1.86 15.11
C LEU A 289 -4.43 -2.78 15.58
N CYS A 290 -4.15 -4.05 15.92
CA CYS A 290 -5.15 -4.93 16.52
C CYS A 290 -5.61 -4.43 17.92
N ALA A 291 -4.69 -3.83 18.69
CA ALA A 291 -5.00 -3.28 20.01
C ALA A 291 -5.78 -1.97 19.96
N ALA A 292 -5.67 -1.21 18.85
CA ALA A 292 -6.25 0.13 18.69
C ALA A 292 -7.79 0.11 18.66
N ASP A 293 -8.38 1.17 19.19
CA ASP A 293 -9.80 1.48 19.09
C ASP A 293 -10.07 2.57 18.05
N LEU A 294 -9.05 3.37 17.71
CA LEU A 294 -9.11 4.42 16.71
C LEU A 294 -7.75 4.61 16.03
N TYR A 295 -7.72 4.65 14.73
CA TYR A 295 -6.53 4.99 13.98
C TYR A 295 -6.60 6.44 13.49
N CYS A 296 -5.56 7.23 13.76
CA CYS A 296 -5.53 8.66 13.43
C CYS A 296 -4.60 8.94 12.25
N GLN A 297 -5.16 9.43 11.15
CA GLN A 297 -4.41 9.86 9.98
C GLN A 297 -5.01 11.15 9.37
N PRO A 298 -4.92 12.27 10.08
CA PRO A 298 -5.60 13.52 9.71
C PRO A 298 -4.96 14.25 8.51
N GLY A 299 -3.88 13.71 7.95
CA GLY A 299 -3.13 14.31 6.84
C GLY A 299 -3.02 13.39 5.62
N SER A 300 -1.83 13.38 5.01
CA SER A 300 -1.57 12.59 3.79
C SER A 300 -1.77 11.09 3.97
N GLY A 301 -2.17 10.41 2.89
CA GLY A 301 -2.44 8.97 2.87
C GLY A 301 -1.26 8.07 3.24
N SER A 302 -1.56 6.83 3.62
CA SER A 302 -0.58 5.78 3.92
C SER A 302 -1.22 4.40 3.78
N ALA A 303 -0.43 3.41 3.36
CA ALA A 303 -0.85 2.01 3.30
C ALA A 303 -1.23 1.45 4.68
N THR A 304 -0.64 1.99 5.78
CA THR A 304 -0.97 1.58 7.15
C THR A 304 -2.43 1.81 7.50
N LEU A 305 -3.09 2.83 6.92
CA LEU A 305 -4.51 3.07 7.11
C LEU A 305 -5.36 1.86 6.68
N GLN A 306 -5.00 1.20 5.58
CA GLN A 306 -5.72 0.02 5.11
C GLN A 306 -5.52 -1.17 6.05
N ASN A 307 -4.32 -1.33 6.59
CA ASN A 307 -4.05 -2.33 7.63
C ASN A 307 -4.84 -2.03 8.92
N ALA A 308 -4.96 -0.76 9.33
CA ALA A 308 -5.79 -0.38 10.48
C ALA A 308 -7.27 -0.74 10.25
N ILE A 309 -7.81 -0.46 9.06
CA ILE A 309 -9.17 -0.88 8.69
C ILE A 309 -9.29 -2.42 8.74
N CYS A 310 -8.28 -3.16 8.28
CA CYS A 310 -8.26 -4.63 8.34
C CYS A 310 -8.16 -5.18 9.77
N CYS A 311 -7.75 -4.38 10.73
CA CYS A 311 -7.82 -4.65 12.16
C CYS A 311 -9.11 -4.11 12.82
N GLY A 312 -10.11 -3.72 12.03
CA GLY A 312 -11.39 -3.23 12.54
C GLY A 312 -11.36 -1.81 13.10
N CYS A 313 -10.25 -1.07 12.96
CA CYS A 313 -10.16 0.28 13.51
C CYS A 313 -11.00 1.28 12.72
N PRO A 314 -11.89 2.05 13.35
CA PRO A 314 -12.36 3.31 12.83
C PRO A 314 -11.20 4.26 12.55
N VAL A 315 -11.38 5.22 11.63
CA VAL A 315 -10.28 6.06 11.18
C VAL A 315 -10.66 7.54 11.22
N VAL A 316 -9.85 8.35 11.90
CA VAL A 316 -9.86 9.81 11.75
C VAL A 316 -8.99 10.15 10.54
N ALA A 317 -9.57 10.66 9.45
CA ALA A 317 -8.82 10.88 8.22
C ALA A 317 -9.20 12.18 7.48
N PHE A 318 -8.21 12.73 6.76
CA PHE A 318 -8.46 13.75 5.75
C PHE A 318 -9.21 13.11 4.56
N PRO A 319 -10.25 13.76 3.98
CA PRO A 319 -11.05 13.21 2.87
C PRO A 319 -10.28 13.22 1.55
N ILE A 320 -9.43 12.20 1.35
CA ILE A 320 -8.74 11.95 0.09
C ILE A 320 -9.72 11.22 -0.85
N ASP A 321 -9.79 11.60 -2.12
CA ASP A 321 -10.69 11.02 -3.12
C ASP A 321 -10.72 9.48 -3.07
N SER A 322 -9.55 8.83 -2.98
CA SER A 322 -9.47 7.36 -2.93
C SER A 322 -10.13 6.77 -1.69
N TYR A 323 -10.09 7.45 -0.55
CA TYR A 323 -10.74 6.98 0.67
C TYR A 323 -12.24 7.16 0.58
N VAL A 324 -12.69 8.34 0.12
CA VAL A 324 -14.11 8.68 0.01
C VAL A 324 -14.82 7.81 -1.04
N GLU A 325 -14.22 7.67 -2.23
CA GLU A 325 -14.86 6.98 -3.35
C GLU A 325 -14.75 5.44 -3.29
N LEU A 326 -13.63 4.92 -2.74
CA LEU A 326 -13.32 3.49 -2.85
C LEU A 326 -13.48 2.73 -1.54
N LEU A 327 -13.13 3.35 -0.41
CA LEU A 327 -12.99 2.64 0.87
C LEU A 327 -14.09 2.93 1.87
N ASP A 328 -14.85 4.03 1.75
CA ASP A 328 -15.82 4.41 2.77
C ASP A 328 -16.99 3.40 2.86
N ARG A 329 -17.11 2.79 4.03
CA ARG A 329 -18.22 1.94 4.46
C ARG A 329 -18.79 2.40 5.80
N GLY A 330 -18.57 3.69 6.12
CA GLY A 330 -19.02 4.31 7.36
C GLY A 330 -17.98 4.32 8.49
N GLN A 331 -16.76 3.82 8.28
CA GLN A 331 -15.70 3.76 9.31
C GLN A 331 -14.96 5.08 9.53
N PHE A 332 -15.09 6.05 8.64
CA PHE A 332 -14.32 7.28 8.72
C PHE A 332 -14.98 8.35 9.62
N PHE A 333 -14.15 9.07 10.35
CA PHE A 333 -14.39 10.39 10.86
C PHE A 333 -13.62 11.37 9.99
N TRP A 334 -14.31 12.10 9.13
CA TRP A 334 -13.69 13.03 8.20
C TRP A 334 -13.29 14.31 8.89
N VAL A 335 -12.01 14.71 8.79
CA VAL A 335 -11.46 15.91 9.42
C VAL A 335 -10.64 16.72 8.42
N GLN A 336 -10.84 18.05 8.41
CA GLN A 336 -10.05 18.96 7.58
C GLN A 336 -9.30 20.00 8.42
N THR A 337 -9.72 20.23 9.65
CA THR A 337 -9.14 21.20 10.59
C THR A 337 -8.80 20.53 11.91
N GLN A 338 -8.06 21.23 12.78
CA GLN A 338 -7.83 20.81 14.16
C GLN A 338 -9.16 20.74 14.93
N ASN A 339 -10.04 21.73 14.77
CA ASN A 339 -11.33 21.76 15.45
C ASN A 339 -12.20 20.53 15.09
N ASP A 340 -12.14 20.07 13.83
CA ASP A 340 -12.86 18.83 13.45
C ASP A 340 -12.35 17.64 14.25
N MET A 341 -11.04 17.54 14.50
CA MET A 341 -10.46 16.47 15.34
C MET A 341 -10.92 16.59 16.80
N GLU A 342 -10.92 17.80 17.36
CA GLU A 342 -11.42 18.05 18.71
C GLU A 342 -12.89 17.66 18.84
N ASP A 343 -13.72 18.00 17.85
CA ASP A 343 -15.13 17.62 17.85
C ASP A 343 -15.31 16.10 17.77
N VAL A 344 -14.51 15.39 16.97
CA VAL A 344 -14.50 13.91 16.92
C VAL A 344 -14.15 13.36 18.30
N PHE A 345 -13.07 13.81 18.92
CA PHE A 345 -12.62 13.32 20.25
C PHE A 345 -13.63 13.63 21.35
N ARG A 346 -14.22 14.83 21.34
CA ARG A 346 -15.26 15.25 22.28
C ARG A 346 -16.54 14.40 22.14
N ASN A 347 -16.91 14.05 20.89
CA ASN A 347 -18.07 13.21 20.63
C ASN A 347 -17.83 11.78 21.09
N ILE A 348 -16.63 11.23 20.87
CA ILE A 348 -16.24 9.88 21.35
C ILE A 348 -16.24 9.85 22.89
N ALA A 349 -15.73 10.88 23.55
CA ALA A 349 -15.75 10.98 25.01
C ALA A 349 -17.17 10.97 25.60
N LYS A 350 -18.16 11.49 24.87
CA LYS A 350 -19.57 11.54 25.29
C LYS A 350 -20.36 10.28 24.94
N ASP A 351 -20.03 9.63 23.84
CA ASP A 351 -20.76 8.50 23.27
C ASP A 351 -19.81 7.44 22.73
N SER A 352 -19.52 6.45 23.54
CA SER A 352 -18.67 5.31 23.15
C SER A 352 -19.31 4.41 22.10
N ASP A 353 -20.63 4.39 21.95
CA ASP A 353 -21.31 3.59 20.92
C ASP A 353 -21.03 4.09 19.51
N LEU A 354 -20.59 5.33 19.39
CA LEU A 354 -20.13 5.91 18.12
C LEU A 354 -19.00 5.10 17.49
N LEU A 355 -18.02 4.64 18.29
CA LEU A 355 -16.94 3.78 17.82
C LEU A 355 -17.45 2.41 17.36
N SER A 356 -18.39 1.81 18.11
CA SER A 356 -18.97 0.51 17.73
C SER A 356 -19.60 0.51 16.35
N SER A 357 -20.33 1.57 16.02
CA SER A 357 -20.91 1.74 14.68
C SER A 357 -19.84 1.84 13.59
N LYS A 358 -18.79 2.61 13.84
CA LYS A 358 -17.67 2.83 12.92
C LYS A 358 -16.82 1.56 12.74
N THR A 359 -16.60 0.78 13.80
CA THR A 359 -15.92 -0.52 13.76
C THR A 359 -16.63 -1.51 12.84
N LYS A 360 -17.97 -1.53 12.83
CA LYS A 360 -18.73 -2.36 11.87
C LYS A 360 -18.43 -1.96 10.42
N GLY A 361 -18.35 -0.67 10.14
CA GLY A 361 -17.95 -0.13 8.82
C GLY A 361 -16.52 -0.56 8.44
N ALA A 362 -15.58 -0.51 9.39
CA ALA A 362 -14.20 -0.95 9.18
C ALA A 362 -14.14 -2.44 8.81
N TRP A 363 -14.82 -3.31 9.57
CA TRP A 363 -14.87 -4.75 9.25
C TRP A 363 -15.57 -5.05 7.91
N SER A 364 -16.61 -4.29 7.53
CA SER A 364 -17.24 -4.42 6.20
C SER A 364 -16.25 -4.07 5.09
N CYS A 365 -15.57 -2.91 5.19
CA CYS A 365 -14.55 -2.50 4.23
C CYS A 365 -13.41 -3.53 4.14
N ALA A 366 -12.91 -3.99 5.29
CA ALA A 366 -11.85 -4.97 5.37
C ALA A 366 -12.19 -6.27 4.61
N ARG A 367 -13.36 -6.84 4.90
CA ARG A 367 -13.78 -8.14 4.34
C ARG A 367 -14.21 -8.05 2.88
N GLU A 368 -14.79 -6.93 2.46
CA GLU A 368 -15.35 -6.78 1.11
C GLU A 368 -14.33 -6.28 0.11
N ILE A 369 -13.40 -5.40 0.55
CA ILE A 369 -12.54 -4.63 -0.34
C ILE A 369 -11.05 -4.93 -0.12
N LEU A 370 -10.59 -5.02 1.15
CA LEU A 370 -9.18 -4.97 1.49
C LEU A 370 -8.53 -6.34 1.77
N ASP A 371 -9.30 -7.42 1.85
CA ASP A 371 -8.79 -8.76 2.14
C ASP A 371 -7.82 -9.22 1.03
N TYR A 372 -6.51 -9.31 1.34
CA TYR A 372 -5.49 -9.78 0.39
C TYR A 372 -5.77 -11.15 -0.20
N ARG A 373 -6.43 -12.05 0.54
CA ARG A 373 -6.81 -13.37 0.02
C ARG A 373 -7.79 -13.23 -1.15
N LYS A 374 -8.78 -12.32 -1.03
CA LYS A 374 -9.72 -12.02 -2.10
C LYS A 374 -9.08 -11.28 -3.25
N LEU A 375 -8.18 -10.34 -2.96
CA LEU A 375 -7.45 -9.62 -3.99
C LEU A 375 -6.55 -10.58 -4.80
N ALA A 376 -5.77 -11.41 -4.13
CA ALA A 376 -4.93 -12.40 -4.78
C ALA A 376 -5.75 -13.40 -5.62
N ALA A 377 -6.91 -13.84 -5.11
CA ALA A 377 -7.80 -14.76 -5.79
C ALA A 377 -8.37 -14.24 -7.13
N ARG A 378 -8.39 -12.91 -7.34
CA ARG A 378 -8.82 -12.32 -8.63
C ARG A 378 -7.96 -12.69 -9.82
N LEU A 379 -6.76 -13.25 -9.60
CA LEU A 379 -5.89 -13.75 -10.67
C LEU A 379 -6.35 -15.11 -11.20
N TYR A 380 -7.11 -15.89 -10.43
CA TYR A 380 -7.44 -17.29 -10.74
C TYR A 380 -8.92 -17.68 -10.51
N GLN A 381 -9.77 -16.72 -10.24
CA GLN A 381 -11.24 -16.88 -10.18
C GLN A 381 -11.92 -16.63 -11.52
#